data_7eaf90f5318e10024fa8a12690c33343
#
_entry.id   7eaf90f5318e10024fa8a12690c33343
#
_cell.length_a   1.000
_cell.length_b   1.000
_cell.length_c   1.000
_cell.angle_alpha   90.00
_cell.angle_beta   90.00
_cell.angle_gamma   90.00
#
_symmetry.space_group_name_H-M   'P 1'
#
loop_
_entity.id
_entity.type
_entity.pdbx_description
1 polymer ?
#
loop_
_entity_poly.entity_id
_entity_poly.type
_entity_poly.pdbx_seq_one_letter_code
_entity_poly.pdbx_strand_id
1 'polypeptide(L)'
;RSTLFPYTTLFRSMGMVYCRQIKVQSLEIEQPTTLSGIEKYLSSGMIRGVGPATAKLLIRAFGEKTLDVLYSEPERLLEVSGIGEKRARMIQESYAEQAQQREAMVFLQSYGVTPALAVKIYKRYGENVRQVITRNPYRLVEDVEGIGFKTADRIAASLGIEQDSEYRLSAGVKYTLSDATAVAGHCYLPRPELALAARRILGNDPDLIERTIDSLILSHEIAAQILPGEDEEDVVALYLPSTYRAE
;
A
#
# COMPACT_ATOMS: atom_id res chain seq x y z
N ARG A 1 11.14 2.53 30.52
CA ARG A 1 10.40 2.64 29.24
C ARG A 1 11.07 3.73 28.41
N SER A 2 11.84 3.33 27.42
CA SER A 2 12.53 4.26 26.51
C SER A 2 11.59 4.64 25.39
N THR A 3 11.13 5.87 25.38
CA THR A 3 10.43 6.50 24.25
C THR A 3 11.45 6.74 23.14
N LEU A 4 11.52 5.82 22.19
CA LEU A 4 12.31 5.98 20.97
C LEU A 4 11.48 6.74 19.94
N PHE A 5 11.92 7.93 19.60
CA PHE A 5 11.39 8.75 18.50
C PHE A 5 11.61 8.06 17.14
N PRO A 6 10.68 8.21 16.17
CA PRO A 6 10.70 7.48 14.90
C PRO A 6 11.67 8.00 13.84
N TYR A 7 12.77 8.64 14.23
CA TYR A 7 13.80 9.06 13.29
C TYR A 7 15.16 8.51 13.71
N THR A 8 15.44 7.28 13.31
CA THR A 8 16.81 6.83 13.14
C THR A 8 17.39 7.49 11.90
N THR A 9 17.82 8.73 12.04
CA THR A 9 18.77 9.31 11.12
C THR A 9 20.11 8.61 11.36
N LEU A 10 20.40 7.64 10.47
CA LEU A 10 21.74 7.31 9.99
C LEU A 10 22.90 7.46 10.96
N PHE A 11 23.32 6.36 11.51
CA PHE A 11 24.74 6.19 11.80
C PHE A 11 25.47 5.70 10.54
N ARG A 12 26.08 6.65 9.83
CA ARG A 12 27.16 6.39 8.91
C ARG A 12 28.44 6.49 9.73
N SER A 13 28.96 5.39 10.25
CA SER A 13 30.31 5.34 10.77
C SER A 13 31.03 4.13 10.22
N MET A 14 32.16 4.40 9.62
CA MET A 14 33.20 3.43 9.29
C MET A 14 33.67 2.77 10.59
N GLY A 15 33.68 1.45 10.59
CA GLY A 15 34.25 0.64 11.66
C GLY A 15 33.33 -0.52 12.03
N MET A 16 33.81 -1.75 11.87
CA MET A 16 33.10 -2.96 12.30
C MET A 16 32.83 -2.90 13.81
N VAL A 17 31.62 -2.53 14.16
CA VAL A 17 31.05 -2.75 15.50
C VAL A 17 29.84 -3.64 15.29
N TYR A 18 29.80 -4.77 15.97
CA TYR A 18 28.63 -5.63 16.05
C TYR A 18 27.47 -4.84 16.68
N CYS A 19 26.69 -4.16 15.86
CA CYS A 19 25.47 -3.51 16.31
C CYS A 19 24.42 -4.56 16.61
N ARG A 20 23.95 -4.63 17.85
CA ARG A 20 22.75 -5.38 18.19
C ARG A 20 21.60 -4.83 17.37
N GLN A 21 21.08 -5.62 16.43
CA GLN A 21 19.90 -5.25 15.68
C GLN A 21 18.67 -5.48 16.56
N ILE A 22 17.87 -4.44 16.75
CA ILE A 22 16.58 -4.55 17.43
C ILE A 22 15.55 -4.87 16.34
N LYS A 23 14.97 -6.08 16.42
CA LYS A 23 13.81 -6.42 15.56
C LYS A 23 12.57 -5.83 16.20
N VAL A 24 12.08 -4.72 15.62
CA VAL A 24 10.82 -4.09 16.02
C VAL A 24 9.68 -4.98 15.51
N GLN A 25 8.86 -5.51 16.42
CA GLN A 25 7.70 -6.34 16.08
C GLN A 25 6.42 -5.51 15.89
N SER A 26 6.29 -4.43 16.63
CA SER A 26 5.20 -3.47 16.49
C SER A 26 5.70 -2.06 16.78
N LEU A 27 5.14 -1.07 16.10
CA LEU A 27 5.39 0.34 16.31
C LEU A 27 4.04 1.03 16.49
N GLU A 28 3.77 1.52 17.69
CA GLU A 28 2.62 2.36 17.97
C GLU A 28 3.06 3.82 17.91
N ILE A 29 2.39 4.60 17.05
CA ILE A 29 2.63 6.03 16.93
C ILE A 29 1.60 6.72 17.81
N GLU A 30 1.97 7.00 19.04
CA GLU A 30 1.16 7.83 19.95
C GLU A 30 1.44 9.31 19.69
N GLN A 31 0.38 10.11 19.75
CA GLN A 31 0.55 11.57 19.76
C GLN A 31 1.19 12.01 21.08
N PRO A 32 2.10 12.99 21.04
CA PRO A 32 2.70 13.48 22.27
C PRO A 32 1.66 14.20 23.11
N THR A 33 1.54 13.80 24.38
CA THR A 33 0.59 14.36 25.33
C THR A 33 1.22 15.41 26.26
N THR A 34 2.54 15.48 26.31
CA THR A 34 3.27 16.46 27.12
C THR A 34 3.66 17.70 26.31
N LEU A 35 3.67 18.87 26.93
CA LEU A 35 4.08 20.14 26.29
C LEU A 35 5.45 20.04 25.60
N SER A 36 6.44 19.41 26.24
CA SER A 36 7.76 19.19 25.64
C SER A 36 7.72 18.25 24.44
N GLY A 37 6.87 17.22 24.48
CA GLY A 37 6.66 16.30 23.37
C GLY A 37 6.00 17.00 22.19
N ILE A 38 4.95 17.79 22.44
CA ILE A 38 4.23 18.58 21.44
C ILE A 38 5.20 19.59 20.79
N GLU A 39 6.04 20.29 21.59
CA GLU A 39 7.03 21.23 21.06
C GLU A 39 8.03 20.55 20.12
N LYS A 40 8.58 19.42 20.53
CA LYS A 40 9.51 18.64 19.70
C LYS A 40 8.86 18.14 18.42
N TYR A 41 7.62 17.64 18.50
CA TYR A 41 6.85 17.20 17.35
C TYR A 41 6.61 18.32 16.36
N LEU A 42 6.11 19.47 16.82
CA LEU A 42 5.87 20.64 15.98
C LEU A 42 7.16 21.23 15.39
N SER A 43 8.26 21.19 16.14
CA SER A 43 9.56 21.73 15.71
C SER A 43 10.34 20.79 14.78
N SER A 44 9.87 19.57 14.57
CA SER A 44 10.59 18.52 13.80
C SER A 44 10.72 18.82 12.30
N GLY A 45 10.01 19.85 11.81
CA GLY A 45 9.96 20.20 10.39
C GLY A 45 8.96 19.38 9.58
N MET A 46 8.22 18.48 10.20
CA MET A 46 7.20 17.69 9.52
C MET A 46 6.00 18.51 9.08
N ILE A 47 5.65 19.55 9.86
CA ILE A 47 4.53 20.44 9.55
C ILE A 47 5.07 21.67 8.83
N ARG A 48 4.69 21.83 7.56
CA ARG A 48 5.08 23.01 6.78
C ARG A 48 4.54 24.28 7.44
N GLY A 49 5.39 25.30 7.54
CA GLY A 49 5.04 26.56 8.20
C GLY A 49 5.22 26.58 9.72
N VAL A 50 5.60 25.47 10.36
CA VAL A 50 5.91 25.40 11.78
C VAL A 50 7.41 25.13 11.98
N GLY A 51 8.12 26.17 12.40
CA GLY A 51 9.49 26.06 12.92
C GLY A 51 9.51 26.17 14.45
N PRO A 52 10.71 26.09 15.10
CA PRO A 52 10.83 26.15 16.54
C PRO A 52 10.18 27.39 17.19
N ALA A 53 10.31 28.55 16.54
CA ALA A 53 9.70 29.79 17.03
C ALA A 53 8.15 29.74 16.97
N THR A 54 7.61 29.23 15.84
CA THR A 54 6.16 29.09 15.66
C THR A 54 5.58 28.03 16.59
N ALA A 55 6.27 26.91 16.81
CA ALA A 55 5.88 25.88 17.77
C ALA A 55 5.72 26.46 19.18
N LYS A 56 6.67 27.27 19.62
CA LYS A 56 6.58 27.97 20.92
C LYS A 56 5.39 28.93 21.00
N LEU A 57 5.09 29.67 19.93
CA LEU A 57 3.92 30.55 19.89
C LEU A 57 2.63 29.77 20.00
N LEU A 58 2.49 28.67 19.27
CA LEU A 58 1.32 27.80 19.31
C LEU A 58 1.10 27.20 20.71
N ILE A 59 2.18 26.71 21.34
CA ILE A 59 2.09 26.13 22.69
C ILE A 59 1.77 27.20 23.73
N ARG A 60 2.28 28.41 23.59
CA ARG A 60 1.92 29.53 24.49
C ARG A 60 0.43 29.89 24.38
N ALA A 61 -0.13 29.82 23.18
CA ALA A 61 -1.52 30.15 22.92
C ALA A 61 -2.50 29.03 23.37
N PHE A 62 -2.17 27.78 23.09
CA PHE A 62 -3.11 26.66 23.22
C PHE A 62 -2.69 25.56 24.22
N GLY A 63 -1.44 25.61 24.72
CA GLY A 63 -0.93 24.63 25.70
C GLY A 63 -0.99 23.20 25.16
N GLU A 64 -1.47 22.29 26.00
CA GLU A 64 -1.64 20.87 25.66
C GLU A 64 -2.67 20.63 24.56
N LYS A 65 -3.61 21.55 24.37
CA LYS A 65 -4.64 21.48 23.33
C LYS A 65 -4.16 21.89 21.94
N THR A 66 -2.86 22.19 21.77
CA THR A 66 -2.33 22.67 20.49
C THR A 66 -2.62 21.71 19.34
N LEU A 67 -2.47 20.39 19.54
CA LEU A 67 -2.74 19.40 18.51
C LEU A 67 -4.23 19.26 18.21
N ASP A 68 -5.08 19.40 19.20
CA ASP A 68 -6.54 19.37 19.03
C ASP A 68 -7.02 20.58 18.24
N VAL A 69 -6.47 21.77 18.53
CA VAL A 69 -6.77 23.00 17.78
C VAL A 69 -6.33 22.87 16.33
N LEU A 70 -5.13 22.33 16.06
CA LEU A 70 -4.65 22.10 14.70
C LEU A 70 -5.55 21.14 13.90
N TYR A 71 -6.18 20.19 14.59
CA TYR A 71 -7.06 19.19 13.98
C TYR A 71 -8.50 19.67 13.82
N SER A 72 -9.09 20.22 14.90
CA SER A 72 -10.54 20.46 14.98
C SER A 72 -10.94 21.93 14.79
N GLU A 73 -10.04 22.87 15.12
CA GLU A 73 -10.33 24.30 15.14
C GLU A 73 -9.21 25.13 14.46
N PRO A 74 -8.80 24.78 13.22
CA PRO A 74 -7.63 25.39 12.58
C PRO A 74 -7.77 26.90 12.33
N GLU A 75 -8.98 27.44 12.29
CA GLU A 75 -9.26 28.88 12.20
C GLU A 75 -8.69 29.67 13.39
N ARG A 76 -8.58 29.05 14.56
CA ARG A 76 -7.99 29.68 15.76
C ARG A 76 -6.49 29.94 15.63
N LEU A 77 -5.83 29.39 14.62
CA LEU A 77 -4.44 29.74 14.32
C LEU A 77 -4.27 31.23 14.05
N LEU A 78 -5.33 31.90 13.58
CA LEU A 78 -5.32 33.36 13.33
C LEU A 78 -5.33 34.19 14.61
N GLU A 79 -5.68 33.61 15.76
CA GLU A 79 -5.62 34.24 17.07
C GLU A 79 -4.16 34.43 17.55
N VAL A 80 -3.23 33.65 16.93
CA VAL A 80 -1.81 33.66 17.34
C VAL A 80 -1.05 34.78 16.64
N SER A 81 -0.55 35.74 17.42
CA SER A 81 0.27 36.81 16.88
C SER A 81 1.48 36.29 16.10
N GLY A 82 1.64 36.75 14.86
CA GLY A 82 2.69 36.28 13.94
C GLY A 82 2.31 35.11 13.04
N ILE A 83 1.05 34.62 13.11
CA ILE A 83 0.49 33.66 12.15
C ILE A 83 -0.61 34.39 11.33
N GLY A 84 -0.27 34.74 10.08
CA GLY A 84 -1.24 35.28 9.13
C GLY A 84 -1.93 34.17 8.34
N GLU A 85 -2.98 34.53 7.58
CA GLU A 85 -3.83 33.61 6.81
C GLU A 85 -3.05 32.60 5.95
N LYS A 86 -2.04 33.08 5.20
CA LYS A 86 -1.22 32.23 4.34
C LYS A 86 -0.49 31.14 5.12
N ARG A 87 0.05 31.50 6.29
CA ARG A 87 0.77 30.55 7.16
C ARG A 87 -0.20 29.62 7.86
N ALA A 88 -1.34 30.11 8.34
CA ALA A 88 -2.38 29.30 8.97
C ALA A 88 -2.87 28.22 8.00
N ARG A 89 -3.20 28.58 6.75
CA ARG A 89 -3.59 27.64 5.70
C ARG A 89 -2.52 26.58 5.43
N MET A 90 -1.24 26.99 5.29
CA MET A 90 -0.14 26.06 5.06
C MET A 90 0.01 25.05 6.21
N ILE A 91 -0.12 25.51 7.46
CA ILE A 91 -0.04 24.66 8.65
C ILE A 91 -1.20 23.67 8.66
N GLN A 92 -2.41 24.14 8.41
CA GLN A 92 -3.62 23.33 8.35
C GLN A 92 -3.52 22.22 7.30
N GLU A 93 -3.19 22.58 6.06
CA GLU A 93 -3.05 21.62 4.97
C GLU A 93 -1.99 20.55 5.30
N SER A 94 -0.82 20.99 5.78
CA SER A 94 0.26 20.07 6.10
C SER A 94 -0.07 19.15 7.29
N TYR A 95 -0.81 19.64 8.29
CA TYR A 95 -1.22 18.83 9.43
C TYR A 95 -2.30 17.82 9.03
N ALA A 96 -3.26 18.23 8.18
CA ALA A 96 -4.28 17.36 7.63
C ALA A 96 -3.67 16.22 6.79
N GLU A 97 -2.72 16.54 5.88
CA GLU A 97 -1.99 15.52 5.10
C GLU A 97 -1.34 14.47 6.01
N GLN A 98 -0.74 14.88 7.12
CA GLN A 98 -0.10 13.95 8.05
C GLN A 98 -1.10 13.10 8.85
N ALA A 99 -2.24 13.69 9.23
CA ALA A 99 -3.30 12.95 9.90
C ALA A 99 -3.86 11.86 9.00
N GLN A 100 -4.14 12.18 7.74
CA GLN A 100 -4.60 11.24 6.72
C GLN A 100 -3.57 10.13 6.45
N GLN A 101 -2.29 10.49 6.35
CA GLN A 101 -1.23 9.51 6.17
C GLN A 101 -1.16 8.53 7.34
N ARG A 102 -1.23 9.03 8.59
CA ARG A 102 -1.25 8.15 9.78
C ARG A 102 -2.45 7.23 9.78
N GLU A 103 -3.64 7.76 9.50
CA GLU A 103 -4.86 6.95 9.44
C GLU A 103 -4.78 5.85 8.38
N ALA A 104 -4.27 6.19 7.19
CA ALA A 104 -4.03 5.21 6.13
C ALA A 104 -3.01 4.15 6.54
N MET A 105 -1.93 4.53 7.25
CA MET A 105 -0.92 3.59 7.76
C MET A 105 -1.53 2.62 8.79
N VAL A 106 -2.30 3.14 9.75
CA VAL A 106 -2.98 2.31 10.75
C VAL A 106 -3.97 1.36 10.07
N PHE A 107 -4.76 1.87 9.14
CA PHE A 107 -5.68 1.06 8.33
C PHE A 107 -4.96 -0.08 7.62
N LEU A 108 -3.88 0.20 6.88
CA LEU A 108 -3.13 -0.81 6.15
C LEU A 108 -2.50 -1.85 7.08
N GLN A 109 -1.95 -1.41 8.20
CA GLN A 109 -1.31 -2.31 9.18
C GLN A 109 -2.33 -3.23 9.85
N SER A 110 -3.57 -2.79 10.07
CA SER A 110 -4.64 -3.63 10.61
C SER A 110 -4.98 -4.82 9.71
N TYR A 111 -4.68 -4.73 8.41
CA TYR A 111 -4.78 -5.83 7.44
C TYR A 111 -3.46 -6.55 7.16
N GLY A 112 -2.48 -6.41 8.07
CA GLY A 112 -1.21 -7.13 7.99
C GLY A 112 -0.22 -6.62 6.95
N VAL A 113 -0.42 -5.39 6.45
CA VAL A 113 0.54 -4.71 5.56
C VAL A 113 1.72 -4.21 6.38
N THR A 114 2.94 -4.52 5.94
CA THR A 114 4.14 -4.01 6.61
C THR A 114 4.28 -2.49 6.46
N PRO A 115 4.92 -1.78 7.41
CA PRO A 115 5.11 -0.33 7.33
C PRO A 115 5.75 0.13 6.01
N ALA A 116 6.74 -0.60 5.51
CA ALA A 116 7.42 -0.27 4.26
C ALA A 116 6.49 -0.35 3.04
N LEU A 117 5.63 -1.36 2.98
CA LEU A 117 4.63 -1.49 1.93
C LEU A 117 3.51 -0.45 2.09
N ALA A 118 3.08 -0.16 3.33
CA ALA A 118 2.07 0.86 3.60
C ALA A 118 2.50 2.25 3.08
N VAL A 119 3.78 2.62 3.24
CA VAL A 119 4.33 3.85 2.66
C VAL A 119 4.23 3.85 1.12
N LYS A 120 4.58 2.74 0.46
CA LYS A 120 4.49 2.62 -1.01
C LYS A 120 3.05 2.74 -1.49
N ILE A 121 2.12 2.05 -0.81
CA ILE A 121 0.68 2.09 -1.12
C ILE A 121 0.15 3.51 -0.95
N TYR A 122 0.47 4.18 0.15
CA TYR A 122 0.04 5.56 0.37
C TYR A 122 0.60 6.53 -0.67
N LYS A 123 1.87 6.38 -1.06
CA LYS A 123 2.47 7.17 -2.15
C LYS A 123 1.73 7.00 -3.47
N ARG A 124 1.18 5.82 -3.74
CA ARG A 124 0.47 5.51 -4.99
C ARG A 124 -0.96 6.05 -5.00
N TYR A 125 -1.69 5.89 -3.89
CA TYR A 125 -3.12 6.15 -3.84
C TYR A 125 -3.53 7.37 -2.98
N GLY A 126 -2.63 7.87 -2.14
CA GLY A 126 -2.93 8.99 -1.24
C GLY A 126 -4.14 8.73 -0.36
N GLU A 127 -5.06 9.68 -0.33
CA GLU A 127 -6.30 9.63 0.45
C GLU A 127 -7.26 8.51 -0.01
N ASN A 128 -7.16 8.10 -1.28
CA ASN A 128 -8.04 7.08 -1.86
C ASN A 128 -7.66 5.64 -1.46
N VAL A 129 -6.61 5.45 -0.65
CA VAL A 129 -6.12 4.13 -0.22
C VAL A 129 -7.24 3.25 0.30
N ARG A 130 -8.04 3.75 1.25
CA ARG A 130 -9.12 2.98 1.87
C ARG A 130 -10.14 2.52 0.82
N GLN A 131 -10.59 3.45 -0.03
CA GLN A 131 -11.60 3.16 -1.07
C GLN A 131 -11.09 2.12 -2.08
N VAL A 132 -9.86 2.29 -2.57
CA VAL A 132 -9.26 1.38 -3.56
C VAL A 132 -9.12 -0.02 -3.01
N ILE A 133 -8.55 -0.17 -1.80
CA ILE A 133 -8.27 -1.47 -1.20
C ILE A 133 -9.54 -2.19 -0.77
N THR A 134 -10.53 -1.47 -0.21
CA THR A 134 -11.81 -2.08 0.16
C THR A 134 -12.58 -2.56 -1.07
N ARG A 135 -12.48 -1.84 -2.19
CA ARG A 135 -13.16 -2.23 -3.44
C ARG A 135 -12.46 -3.38 -4.15
N ASN A 136 -11.15 -3.27 -4.34
CA ASN A 136 -10.36 -4.27 -5.06
C ASN A 136 -8.90 -4.24 -4.59
N PRO A 137 -8.52 -5.06 -3.59
CA PRO A 137 -7.13 -5.11 -3.10
C PRO A 137 -6.14 -5.70 -4.11
N TYR A 138 -6.62 -6.43 -5.13
CA TYR A 138 -5.75 -7.03 -6.14
C TYR A 138 -5.13 -6.00 -7.08
N ARG A 139 -5.67 -4.78 -7.15
CA ARG A 139 -5.00 -3.67 -7.84
C ARG A 139 -3.61 -3.35 -7.29
N LEU A 140 -3.35 -3.70 -6.04
CA LEU A 140 -2.02 -3.57 -5.45
C LEU A 140 -0.95 -4.37 -6.20
N VAL A 141 -1.31 -5.49 -6.82
CA VAL A 141 -0.38 -6.36 -7.57
C VAL A 141 0.15 -5.64 -8.81
N GLU A 142 -0.70 -4.88 -9.48
CA GLU A 142 -0.35 -4.14 -10.71
C GLU A 142 0.28 -2.78 -10.39
N ASP A 143 -0.20 -2.11 -9.34
CA ASP A 143 0.10 -0.71 -9.07
C ASP A 143 1.28 -0.49 -8.10
N VAL A 144 1.69 -1.51 -7.31
CA VAL A 144 2.67 -1.33 -6.23
C VAL A 144 3.76 -2.39 -6.28
N GLU A 145 4.96 -1.99 -6.67
CA GLU A 145 6.12 -2.87 -6.71
C GLU A 145 6.41 -3.54 -5.36
N GLY A 146 6.56 -4.86 -5.38
CA GLY A 146 6.82 -5.69 -4.20
C GLY A 146 5.57 -6.25 -3.54
N ILE A 147 4.38 -6.05 -4.12
CA ILE A 147 3.14 -6.70 -3.72
C ILE A 147 2.75 -7.71 -4.78
N GLY A 148 2.88 -9.00 -4.46
CA GLY A 148 2.40 -10.08 -5.31
C GLY A 148 1.00 -10.56 -4.92
N PHE A 149 0.41 -11.45 -5.74
CA PHE A 149 -0.92 -12.03 -5.54
C PHE A 149 -1.13 -12.55 -4.11
N LYS A 150 -0.20 -13.34 -3.55
CA LYS A 150 -0.32 -13.91 -2.20
C LYS A 150 -0.47 -12.85 -1.10
N THR A 151 0.16 -11.70 -1.26
CA THR A 151 0.04 -10.60 -0.30
C THR A 151 -1.31 -9.90 -0.45
N ALA A 152 -1.74 -9.64 -1.68
CA ALA A 152 -3.03 -9.04 -1.98
C ALA A 152 -4.18 -9.97 -1.53
N ASP A 153 -4.06 -11.28 -1.75
CA ASP A 153 -5.06 -12.29 -1.36
C ASP A 153 -5.25 -12.36 0.17
N ARG A 154 -4.14 -12.25 0.94
CA ARG A 154 -4.21 -12.17 2.40
C ARG A 154 -4.92 -10.90 2.88
N ILE A 155 -4.67 -9.76 2.24
CA ILE A 155 -5.35 -8.50 2.53
C ILE A 155 -6.84 -8.63 2.19
N ALA A 156 -7.17 -9.21 1.03
CA ALA A 156 -8.53 -9.47 0.58
C ALA A 156 -9.31 -10.35 1.58
N ALA A 157 -8.70 -11.44 2.02
CA ALA A 157 -9.29 -12.33 3.02
C ALA A 157 -9.56 -11.61 4.35
N SER A 158 -8.62 -10.75 4.79
CA SER A 158 -8.79 -9.93 6.01
C SER A 158 -9.89 -8.88 5.87
N LEU A 159 -10.19 -8.44 4.64
CA LEU A 159 -11.29 -7.52 4.32
C LEU A 159 -12.64 -8.24 4.17
N GLY A 160 -12.67 -9.56 4.23
CA GLY A 160 -13.87 -10.38 4.05
C GLY A 160 -14.30 -10.51 2.58
N ILE A 161 -13.38 -10.34 1.63
CA ILE A 161 -13.66 -10.58 0.21
C ILE A 161 -13.81 -12.08 0.00
N GLU A 162 -14.91 -12.46 -0.66
CA GLU A 162 -15.28 -13.85 -0.91
C GLU A 162 -14.27 -14.54 -1.83
N GLN A 163 -14.12 -15.88 -1.63
CA GLN A 163 -13.14 -16.66 -2.38
C GLN A 163 -13.50 -16.83 -3.86
N ASP A 164 -14.75 -16.66 -4.22
CA ASP A 164 -15.28 -16.70 -5.59
C ASP A 164 -15.41 -15.30 -6.22
N SER A 165 -14.92 -14.27 -5.53
CA SER A 165 -14.89 -12.90 -6.06
C SER A 165 -14.21 -12.84 -7.43
N GLU A 166 -14.86 -12.20 -8.39
CA GLU A 166 -14.33 -11.99 -9.74
C GLU A 166 -12.94 -11.34 -9.73
N TYR A 167 -12.69 -10.37 -8.83
CA TYR A 167 -11.38 -9.74 -8.67
C TYR A 167 -10.31 -10.74 -8.22
N ARG A 168 -10.66 -11.65 -7.31
CA ARG A 168 -9.74 -12.69 -6.83
C ARG A 168 -9.39 -13.67 -7.93
N LEU A 169 -10.42 -14.19 -8.61
CA LEU A 169 -10.27 -15.17 -9.68
C LEU A 169 -9.42 -14.61 -10.83
N SER A 170 -9.77 -13.41 -11.30
CA SER A 170 -9.03 -12.72 -12.37
C SER A 170 -7.56 -12.49 -12.01
N ALA A 171 -7.29 -11.98 -10.80
CA ALA A 171 -5.92 -11.77 -10.34
C ALA A 171 -5.15 -13.09 -10.17
N GLY A 172 -5.80 -14.17 -9.71
CA GLY A 172 -5.19 -15.47 -9.54
C GLY A 172 -4.84 -16.16 -10.87
N VAL A 173 -5.71 -16.07 -11.86
CA VAL A 173 -5.43 -16.57 -13.21
C VAL A 173 -4.26 -15.83 -13.84
N LYS A 174 -4.26 -14.49 -13.79
CA LYS A 174 -3.13 -13.66 -14.29
C LYS A 174 -1.83 -13.96 -13.55
N TYR A 175 -1.90 -14.13 -12.23
CA TYR A 175 -0.74 -14.52 -11.43
C TYR A 175 -0.18 -15.88 -11.85
N THR A 176 -1.03 -16.88 -12.08
CA THR A 176 -0.60 -18.20 -12.52
C THR A 176 0.17 -18.14 -13.83
N LEU A 177 -0.34 -17.35 -14.78
CA LEU A 177 0.31 -17.15 -16.08
C LEU A 177 1.65 -16.39 -15.93
N SER A 178 1.69 -15.37 -15.07
CA SER A 178 2.91 -14.62 -14.76
C SER A 178 3.97 -15.48 -14.05
N ASP A 179 3.57 -16.33 -13.13
CA ASP A 179 4.47 -17.22 -12.38
C ASP A 179 5.11 -18.26 -13.32
N ALA A 180 4.33 -18.82 -14.24
CA ALA A 180 4.84 -19.74 -15.27
C ALA A 180 5.87 -19.08 -16.19
N THR A 181 5.63 -17.83 -16.57
CA THR A 181 6.57 -17.03 -17.37
C THR A 181 7.87 -16.75 -16.60
N ALA A 182 7.75 -16.29 -15.34
CA ALA A 182 8.89 -15.86 -14.55
C ALA A 182 9.77 -17.01 -14.03
N VAL A 183 9.16 -18.14 -13.63
CA VAL A 183 9.85 -19.25 -12.97
C VAL A 183 10.26 -20.34 -13.95
N ALA A 184 9.37 -20.71 -14.87
CA ALA A 184 9.59 -21.81 -15.79
C ALA A 184 10.05 -21.36 -17.18
N GLY A 185 10.07 -20.05 -17.46
CA GLY A 185 10.49 -19.48 -18.74
C GLY A 185 9.50 -19.75 -19.88
N HIS A 186 8.24 -20.10 -19.57
CA HIS A 186 7.22 -20.31 -20.59
C HIS A 186 6.72 -18.97 -21.13
N CYS A 187 6.68 -18.81 -22.44
CA CYS A 187 6.07 -17.64 -23.08
C CYS A 187 4.54 -17.67 -22.95
N TYR A 188 3.95 -18.86 -22.91
CA TYR A 188 2.52 -19.11 -22.79
C TYR A 188 2.22 -20.34 -21.92
N LEU A 189 0.99 -20.52 -21.55
CA LEU A 189 0.46 -21.81 -21.08
C LEU A 189 -0.69 -22.29 -21.95
N PRO A 190 -0.75 -23.60 -22.28
CA PRO A 190 -1.95 -24.21 -22.82
C PRO A 190 -3.14 -23.99 -21.90
N ARG A 191 -4.32 -23.71 -22.47
CA ARG A 191 -5.54 -23.43 -21.67
C ARG A 191 -5.81 -24.47 -20.57
N PRO A 192 -5.75 -25.80 -20.84
CA PRO A 192 -5.98 -26.81 -19.80
C PRO A 192 -4.95 -26.74 -18.66
N GLU A 193 -3.69 -26.46 -19.00
CA GLU A 193 -2.63 -26.32 -18.00
C GLU A 193 -2.82 -25.09 -17.12
N LEU A 194 -3.19 -23.94 -17.73
CA LEU A 194 -3.51 -22.73 -16.99
C LEU A 194 -4.69 -22.97 -16.04
N ALA A 195 -5.77 -23.60 -16.51
CA ALA A 195 -6.93 -23.89 -15.70
C ALA A 195 -6.58 -24.80 -14.50
N LEU A 196 -5.79 -25.87 -14.74
CA LEU A 196 -5.33 -26.77 -13.70
C LEU A 196 -4.40 -26.07 -12.67
N ALA A 197 -3.48 -25.26 -13.14
CA ALA A 197 -2.54 -24.53 -12.27
C ALA A 197 -3.28 -23.44 -11.46
N ALA A 198 -4.19 -22.69 -12.08
CA ALA A 198 -5.02 -21.70 -11.39
C ALA A 198 -5.91 -22.35 -10.33
N ARG A 199 -6.49 -23.51 -10.60
CA ARG A 199 -7.26 -24.29 -9.62
C ARG A 199 -6.43 -24.67 -8.39
N ARG A 200 -5.17 -25.05 -8.57
CA ARG A 200 -4.27 -25.38 -7.45
C ARG A 200 -4.00 -24.19 -6.53
N ILE A 201 -3.96 -22.99 -7.11
CA ILE A 201 -3.67 -21.75 -6.36
C ILE A 201 -4.95 -21.20 -5.72
N LEU A 202 -6.05 -21.19 -6.44
CA LEU A 202 -7.31 -20.56 -6.03
C LEU A 202 -8.21 -21.47 -5.20
N GLY A 203 -8.16 -22.79 -5.45
CA GLY A 203 -9.01 -23.77 -4.77
C GLY A 203 -10.49 -23.77 -5.22
N ASN A 204 -10.82 -23.01 -6.27
CA ASN A 204 -12.19 -22.83 -6.75
C ASN A 204 -12.62 -23.94 -7.72
N ASP A 205 -13.92 -23.95 -8.01
CA ASP A 205 -14.56 -24.87 -8.96
C ASP A 205 -13.96 -24.71 -10.37
N PRO A 206 -13.70 -25.81 -11.12
CA PRO A 206 -13.15 -25.77 -12.46
C PRO A 206 -13.96 -24.90 -13.43
N ASP A 207 -15.29 -25.00 -13.39
CA ASP A 207 -16.17 -24.26 -14.30
C ASP A 207 -16.08 -22.74 -14.06
N LEU A 208 -15.87 -22.35 -12.80
CA LEU A 208 -15.71 -20.95 -12.44
C LEU A 208 -14.37 -20.39 -12.96
N ILE A 209 -13.30 -21.20 -12.90
CA ILE A 209 -12.00 -20.84 -13.44
C ILE A 209 -12.04 -20.71 -14.97
N GLU A 210 -12.69 -21.66 -15.66
CA GLU A 210 -12.85 -21.61 -17.12
C GLU A 210 -13.62 -20.37 -17.56
N ARG A 211 -14.73 -20.04 -16.90
CA ARG A 211 -15.49 -18.80 -17.16
C ARG A 211 -14.65 -17.54 -16.92
N THR A 212 -13.80 -17.58 -15.90
CA THR A 212 -12.90 -16.45 -15.61
C THR A 212 -11.86 -16.29 -16.73
N ILE A 213 -11.30 -17.40 -17.24
CA ILE A 213 -10.38 -17.37 -18.38
C ILE A 213 -11.08 -16.78 -19.61
N ASP A 214 -12.30 -17.21 -19.90
CA ASP A 214 -13.07 -16.66 -21.02
C ASP A 214 -13.35 -15.15 -20.85
N SER A 215 -13.70 -14.73 -19.66
CA SER A 215 -13.89 -13.30 -19.34
C SER A 215 -12.62 -12.49 -19.57
N LEU A 216 -11.45 -13.00 -19.14
CA LEU A 216 -10.16 -12.35 -19.32
C LEU A 216 -9.73 -12.28 -20.80
N ILE A 217 -10.07 -13.29 -21.61
CA ILE A 217 -9.85 -13.26 -23.05
C ILE A 217 -10.72 -12.18 -23.71
N LEU A 218 -12.01 -12.14 -23.35
CA LEU A 218 -12.96 -11.16 -23.88
C LEU A 218 -12.61 -9.72 -23.50
N SER A 219 -12.10 -9.51 -22.29
CA SER A 219 -11.62 -8.19 -21.82
C SER A 219 -10.23 -7.81 -22.32
N HIS A 220 -9.57 -8.69 -23.09
CA HIS A 220 -8.18 -8.51 -23.55
C HIS A 220 -7.14 -8.38 -22.43
N GLU A 221 -7.45 -8.88 -21.26
CA GLU A 221 -6.49 -8.94 -20.14
C GLU A 221 -5.53 -10.13 -20.26
N ILE A 222 -5.89 -11.15 -21.02
CA ILE A 222 -5.01 -12.20 -21.53
C ILE A 222 -5.25 -12.38 -23.04
N ALA A 223 -4.18 -12.72 -23.77
CA ALA A 223 -4.26 -13.01 -25.20
C ALA A 223 -4.38 -14.52 -25.41
N ALA A 224 -5.19 -14.92 -26.40
CA ALA A 224 -5.34 -16.31 -26.81
C ALA A 224 -4.92 -16.46 -28.28
N GLN A 225 -4.16 -17.50 -28.58
CA GLN A 225 -3.73 -17.86 -29.92
C GLN A 225 -3.85 -19.36 -30.13
N ILE A 226 -4.28 -19.78 -31.30
CA ILE A 226 -4.30 -21.19 -31.68
C ILE A 226 -2.96 -21.52 -32.31
N LEU A 227 -2.26 -22.48 -31.72
CA LEU A 227 -0.98 -23.00 -32.24
C LEU A 227 -1.14 -24.44 -32.70
N PRO A 228 -0.45 -24.86 -33.78
CA PRO A 228 -0.43 -26.25 -34.18
C PRO A 228 0.27 -27.11 -33.11
N GLY A 229 -0.39 -28.15 -32.61
CA GLY A 229 0.21 -29.10 -31.68
C GLY A 229 0.98 -30.24 -32.37
N GLU A 230 1.73 -31.03 -31.59
CA GLU A 230 2.57 -32.12 -32.10
C GLU A 230 1.76 -33.31 -32.68
N ASP A 231 0.53 -33.50 -32.21
CA ASP A 231 -0.36 -34.63 -32.57
C ASP A 231 -1.52 -34.23 -33.50
N GLU A 232 -1.37 -33.22 -34.36
CA GLU A 232 -2.43 -32.62 -35.20
C GLU A 232 -3.61 -32.00 -34.41
N GLU A 233 -3.56 -31.91 -33.08
CA GLU A 233 -4.54 -31.21 -32.27
C GLU A 233 -4.08 -29.76 -32.01
N ASP A 234 -4.94 -28.82 -32.38
CA ASP A 234 -4.69 -27.38 -32.12
C ASP A 234 -4.63 -27.11 -30.61
N VAL A 235 -3.64 -26.35 -30.19
CA VAL A 235 -3.45 -25.92 -28.81
C VAL A 235 -3.85 -24.47 -28.65
N VAL A 236 -4.77 -24.18 -27.72
CA VAL A 236 -5.10 -22.81 -27.34
C VAL A 236 -4.06 -22.31 -26.34
N ALA A 237 -3.12 -21.53 -26.83
CA ALA A 237 -2.05 -20.90 -26.04
C ALA A 237 -2.51 -19.57 -25.45
N LEU A 238 -2.31 -19.39 -24.14
CA LEU A 238 -2.72 -18.20 -23.40
C LEU A 238 -1.48 -17.42 -22.93
N TYR A 239 -1.49 -16.10 -23.16
CA TYR A 239 -0.37 -15.20 -22.91
C TYR A 239 -0.79 -14.03 -22.05
N LEU A 240 0.17 -13.49 -21.29
CA LEU A 240 0.05 -12.11 -20.82
C LEU A 240 0.24 -11.15 -22.00
N PRO A 241 -0.51 -10.03 -22.07
CA PRO A 241 -0.39 -9.07 -23.17
C PRO A 241 1.02 -8.52 -23.38
N SER A 242 1.81 -8.42 -22.30
CA SER A 242 3.21 -7.99 -22.35
C SER A 242 4.11 -8.99 -23.08
N THR A 243 3.90 -10.28 -22.84
CA THR A 243 4.67 -11.37 -23.46
C THR A 243 4.25 -11.57 -24.90
N TYR A 244 2.94 -11.53 -25.19
CA TYR A 244 2.38 -11.66 -26.53
C TYR A 244 2.87 -10.61 -27.54
N ARG A 245 3.18 -9.40 -27.06
CA ARG A 245 3.72 -8.32 -27.92
C ARG A 245 5.22 -8.43 -28.18
N ALA A 246 5.92 -9.24 -27.40
CA ALA A 246 7.37 -9.41 -27.49
C ALA A 246 7.77 -10.56 -28.44
N GLU A 247 6.84 -11.42 -28.83
CA GLU A 247 6.96 -12.45 -29.86
C GLU A 247 6.39 -11.96 -31.20
#